data_c4a8192e2b8f48ef94541fd4ede70c4c
#
_entry.id   c4a8192e2b8f48ef94541fd4ede70c4c
#
_cell.length_a   1.000
_cell.length_b   1.000
_cell.length_c   1.000
_cell.angle_alpha   90.00
_cell.angle_beta   90.00
_cell.angle_gamma   90.00
#
_symmetry.space_group_name_H-M   'P 1'
#
loop_
_entity.id
_entity.type
_entity.pdbx_description
1 polymer ?
#
loop_
_entity_poly.entity_id
_entity_poly.type
_entity_poly.pdbx_seq_one_letter_code
_entity_poly.pdbx_strand_id
1 'polypeptide(L)'
;LNHIGTHPVHTDLAISNSIDYLNWLGIMRKEKRMRFLQRYWSDRLRNIENVIVNTPEDINRSCGIGNVGLTNMLPSEMARTLMDNYKIFTVAIDYANVRGCRISPNIFTTTDELDRFVDAVKKMAT
;
A
#
# COMPACT_ATOMS: atom_id res chain seq x y z
N LEU A 1 10.35 -36.78 -6.79
CA LEU A 1 10.98 -36.33 -8.06
C LEU A 1 10.49 -34.93 -8.41
N ASN A 2 11.22 -33.90 -7.94
CA ASN A 2 10.86 -32.48 -8.16
C ASN A 2 11.68 -31.83 -9.28
N HIS A 3 12.07 -32.62 -10.29
CA HIS A 3 12.84 -32.06 -11.40
C HIS A 3 11.89 -31.60 -12.51
N ILE A 4 11.71 -30.29 -12.61
CA ILE A 4 10.84 -29.61 -13.58
C ILE A 4 11.61 -29.14 -14.83
N GLY A 5 12.77 -29.73 -15.15
CA GLY A 5 13.63 -29.31 -16.26
C GLY A 5 14.73 -28.35 -15.85
N THR A 6 15.33 -27.66 -16.82
CA THR A 6 16.40 -26.69 -16.56
C THR A 6 15.88 -25.51 -15.77
N HIS A 7 16.44 -25.31 -14.59
CA HIS A 7 16.03 -24.28 -13.64
C HIS A 7 17.01 -23.10 -13.71
N PRO A 8 16.52 -21.83 -13.71
CA PRO A 8 17.39 -20.65 -13.73
C PRO A 8 18.04 -20.44 -12.36
N VAL A 9 19.17 -21.09 -12.12
CA VAL A 9 19.88 -21.10 -10.82
C VAL A 9 20.22 -19.70 -10.30
N HIS A 10 20.39 -18.72 -11.20
CA HIS A 10 20.70 -17.34 -10.83
C HIS A 10 19.59 -16.68 -10.01
N THR A 11 18.32 -17.06 -10.21
CA THR A 11 17.20 -16.54 -9.39
C THR A 11 17.27 -17.04 -7.96
N ASP A 12 17.66 -18.29 -7.75
CA ASP A 12 17.81 -18.87 -6.41
C ASP A 12 19.00 -18.23 -5.67
N LEU A 13 20.11 -18.01 -6.38
CA LEU A 13 21.27 -17.32 -5.81
C LEU A 13 20.96 -15.87 -5.43
N ALA A 14 20.06 -15.20 -6.18
CA ALA A 14 19.63 -13.83 -5.86
C ALA A 14 18.83 -13.73 -4.56
N ILE A 15 18.26 -14.83 -4.05
CA ILE A 15 17.57 -14.86 -2.76
C ILE A 15 18.54 -14.52 -1.63
N SER A 16 19.76 -15.06 -1.66
CA SER A 16 20.80 -14.74 -0.68
C SER A 16 21.11 -13.24 -0.65
N ASN A 17 21.30 -12.61 -1.80
CA ASN A 17 21.55 -11.18 -1.90
C ASN A 17 20.37 -10.35 -1.34
N SER A 18 19.14 -10.82 -1.54
CA SER A 18 17.94 -10.16 -1.01
C SER A 18 17.86 -10.25 0.52
N ILE A 19 18.27 -11.38 1.08
CA ILE A 19 18.35 -11.58 2.54
C ILE A 19 19.44 -10.69 3.14
N ASP A 20 20.62 -10.64 2.50
CA ASP A 20 21.74 -9.80 2.95
C ASP A 20 21.35 -8.32 2.94
N TYR A 21 20.68 -7.87 1.88
CA TYR A 21 20.13 -6.51 1.82
C TYR A 21 19.12 -6.24 2.94
N LEU A 22 18.22 -7.18 3.22
CA LEU A 22 17.23 -7.04 4.29
C LEU A 22 17.89 -6.97 5.67
N ASN A 23 18.92 -7.79 5.90
CA ASN A 23 19.69 -7.78 7.14
C ASN A 23 20.47 -6.46 7.31
N TRP A 24 21.09 -5.97 6.22
CA TRP A 24 21.78 -4.68 6.21
C TRP A 24 20.84 -3.52 6.52
N LEU A 25 19.65 -3.50 5.92
CA LEU A 25 18.64 -2.49 6.17
C LEU A 25 18.13 -2.54 7.61
N GLY A 26 17.99 -3.74 8.17
CA GLY A 26 17.43 -4.03 9.49
C GLY A 26 15.91 -4.16 9.49
N ILE A 27 15.43 -5.35 9.83
CA ILE A 27 13.99 -5.71 9.81
C ILE A 27 13.15 -4.74 10.64
N MET A 28 13.59 -4.44 11.87
CA MET A 28 12.87 -3.52 12.77
C MET A 28 12.81 -2.08 12.23
N ARG A 29 13.87 -1.64 11.55
CA ARG A 29 13.90 -0.31 10.90
C ARG A 29 12.91 -0.27 9.75
N LYS A 30 12.89 -1.32 8.92
CA LYS A 30 11.94 -1.47 7.82
C LYS A 30 10.50 -1.47 8.34
N GLU A 31 10.20 -2.25 9.37
CA GLU A 31 8.86 -2.30 9.95
C GLU A 31 8.40 -0.93 10.46
N LYS A 32 9.24 -0.25 11.25
CA LYS A 32 8.92 1.09 11.75
C LYS A 32 8.64 2.08 10.62
N ARG A 33 9.45 2.05 9.55
CA ARG A 33 9.23 2.91 8.37
C ARG A 33 7.92 2.59 7.66
N MET A 34 7.62 1.31 7.44
CA MET A 34 6.38 0.88 6.78
C MET A 34 5.14 1.30 7.58
N ARG A 35 5.15 1.10 8.89
CA ARG A 35 4.07 1.53 9.79
C ARG A 35 3.92 3.04 9.82
N PHE A 36 5.02 3.78 9.85
CA PHE A 36 5.00 5.24 9.74
C PHE A 36 4.32 5.70 8.43
N LEU A 37 4.73 5.17 7.29
CA LEU A 37 4.17 5.53 5.99
C LEU A 37 2.68 5.20 5.89
N GLN A 38 2.26 4.04 6.41
CA GLN A 38 0.86 3.64 6.42
C GLN A 38 0.02 4.62 7.26
N ARG A 39 0.46 4.99 8.46
CA ARG A 39 -0.23 5.95 9.32
C ARG A 39 -0.21 7.36 8.76
N TYR A 40 0.88 7.76 8.14
CA TYR A 40 1.06 9.10 7.58
C TYR A 40 -0.06 9.50 6.62
N TRP A 41 -0.51 8.60 5.78
CA TRP A 41 -1.63 8.87 4.88
C TRP A 41 -2.99 8.54 5.52
N SER A 42 -3.10 7.45 6.27
CA SER A 42 -4.39 6.98 6.78
C SER A 42 -4.98 7.92 7.82
N ASP A 43 -4.17 8.44 8.75
CA ASP A 43 -4.63 9.35 9.80
C ASP A 43 -5.16 10.68 9.22
N ARG A 44 -4.64 11.11 8.08
CA ARG A 44 -5.09 12.31 7.37
C ARG A 44 -6.40 12.15 6.60
N LEU A 45 -6.82 10.92 6.38
CA LEU A 45 -8.03 10.59 5.62
C LEU A 45 -9.20 10.12 6.50
N ARG A 46 -8.96 9.68 7.75
CA ARG A 46 -9.98 9.08 8.61
C ARG A 46 -11.20 9.95 8.90
N ASN A 47 -11.00 11.25 9.00
CA ASN A 47 -12.07 12.20 9.37
C ASN A 47 -12.56 13.02 8.17
N ILE A 48 -12.29 12.56 6.97
CA ILE A 48 -12.77 13.23 5.75
C ILE A 48 -14.13 12.63 5.37
N GLU A 49 -15.10 13.49 5.11
CA GLU A 49 -16.41 13.10 4.62
C GLU A 49 -16.29 12.25 3.35
N ASN A 50 -17.14 11.26 3.19
CA ASN A 50 -17.13 10.28 2.10
C ASN A 50 -15.89 9.39 2.00
N VAL A 51 -14.94 9.45 2.93
CA VAL A 51 -13.77 8.57 2.96
C VAL A 51 -13.92 7.49 4.03
N ILE A 52 -13.67 6.25 3.66
CA ILE A 52 -13.67 5.09 4.58
C ILE A 52 -12.27 4.49 4.60
N VAL A 53 -11.55 4.66 5.71
CA VAL A 53 -10.28 3.96 5.94
C VAL A 53 -10.59 2.62 6.59
N ASN A 54 -10.53 1.53 5.79
CA ASN A 54 -10.83 0.18 6.25
C ASN A 54 -9.74 -0.42 7.18
N THR A 55 -8.54 0.16 7.15
CA THR A 55 -7.42 -0.29 8.00
C THR A 55 -7.65 0.14 9.44
N PRO A 56 -7.58 -0.78 10.43
CA PRO A 56 -7.72 -0.44 11.84
C PRO A 56 -6.67 0.56 12.33
N GLU A 57 -7.05 1.39 13.31
CA GLU A 57 -6.12 2.30 14.00
C GLU A 57 -5.17 1.56 14.93
N ASP A 58 -5.64 0.44 15.49
CA ASP A 58 -4.85 -0.37 16.41
C ASP A 58 -3.57 -0.87 15.72
N ILE A 59 -2.43 -0.51 16.28
CA ILE A 59 -1.11 -0.87 15.77
C ILE A 59 -0.88 -2.39 15.75
N ASN A 60 -1.58 -3.13 16.61
CA ASN A 60 -1.48 -4.59 16.66
C ASN A 60 -2.31 -5.27 15.58
N ARG A 61 -3.22 -4.53 14.94
CA ARG A 61 -4.13 -5.02 13.89
C ARG A 61 -3.83 -4.42 12.51
N SER A 62 -2.76 -3.65 12.39
CA SER A 62 -2.34 -3.00 11.14
C SER A 62 -0.83 -3.12 10.94
N CYS A 63 -0.37 -2.99 9.71
CA CYS A 63 1.05 -3.00 9.35
C CYS A 63 1.33 -1.95 8.26
N GLY A 64 2.24 -2.24 7.32
CA GLY A 64 2.63 -1.28 6.28
C GLY A 64 1.64 -1.14 5.10
N ILE A 65 0.67 -2.05 4.97
CA ILE A 65 -0.35 -2.01 3.92
C ILE A 65 -1.65 -1.50 4.52
N GLY A 66 -2.38 -0.67 3.77
CA GLY A 66 -3.70 -0.20 4.18
C GLY A 66 -4.72 -0.25 3.04
N ASN A 67 -5.97 0.03 3.38
CA ASN A 67 -7.06 0.13 2.42
C ASN A 67 -7.92 1.36 2.73
N VAL A 68 -8.29 2.08 1.68
CA VAL A 68 -9.19 3.24 1.76
C VAL A 68 -10.17 3.21 0.60
N GLY A 69 -11.41 3.51 0.88
CA GLY A 69 -12.48 3.62 -0.11
C GLY A 69 -13.20 4.95 -0.04
N LEU A 70 -14.06 5.19 -1.02
CA LEU A 70 -14.99 6.31 -1.07
C LEU A 70 -16.42 5.80 -1.06
N THR A 71 -17.32 6.51 -0.37
CA THR A 71 -18.75 6.14 -0.31
C THR A 71 -19.48 6.43 -1.61
N ASN A 72 -19.01 7.42 -2.35
CA ASN A 72 -19.60 7.93 -3.60
C ASN A 72 -19.02 7.30 -4.88
N MET A 73 -18.09 6.35 -4.77
CA MET A 73 -17.37 5.80 -5.92
C MET A 73 -17.03 4.31 -5.72
N LEU A 74 -17.07 3.54 -6.81
CA LEU A 74 -16.62 2.13 -6.77
C LEU A 74 -15.09 2.03 -6.65
N PRO A 75 -14.55 1.00 -5.99
CA PRO A 75 -13.10 0.80 -5.87
C PRO A 75 -12.37 0.75 -7.22
N SER A 76 -12.98 0.15 -8.24
CA SER A 76 -12.43 0.10 -9.60
C SER A 76 -12.35 1.46 -10.28
N GLU A 77 -13.35 2.30 -10.06
CA GLU A 77 -13.38 3.68 -10.58
C GLU A 77 -12.36 4.54 -9.86
N MET A 78 -12.27 4.41 -8.53
CA MET A 78 -11.26 5.08 -7.73
C MET A 78 -9.84 4.73 -8.19
N ALA A 79 -9.54 3.43 -8.37
CA ALA A 79 -8.23 2.99 -8.84
C ALA A 79 -7.90 3.53 -10.24
N ARG A 80 -8.87 3.55 -11.15
CA ARG A 80 -8.73 4.11 -12.51
C ARG A 80 -8.45 5.61 -12.43
N THR A 81 -9.25 6.36 -11.69
CA THR A 81 -9.09 7.81 -11.53
C THR A 81 -7.73 8.18 -10.92
N LEU A 82 -7.29 7.42 -9.90
CA LEU A 82 -5.96 7.60 -9.31
C LEU A 82 -4.85 7.39 -10.35
N MET A 83 -4.97 6.36 -11.20
CA MET A 83 -3.97 6.09 -12.24
C MET A 83 -4.01 7.12 -13.36
N ASP A 84 -5.20 7.42 -13.90
CA ASP A 84 -5.34 8.24 -15.09
C ASP A 84 -4.99 9.71 -14.82
N ASN A 85 -5.50 10.26 -13.72
CA ASN A 85 -5.41 11.69 -13.43
C ASN A 85 -4.19 12.04 -12.55
N TYR A 86 -3.77 11.13 -11.66
CA TYR A 86 -2.73 11.42 -10.67
C TYR A 86 -1.47 10.57 -10.84
N LYS A 87 -1.49 9.56 -11.73
CA LYS A 87 -0.39 8.61 -11.95
C LYS A 87 -0.03 7.82 -10.68
N ILE A 88 -1.05 7.49 -9.90
CA ILE A 88 -0.92 6.71 -8.66
C ILE A 88 -1.54 5.33 -8.89
N PHE A 89 -0.68 4.30 -8.90
CA PHE A 89 -1.13 2.93 -9.04
C PHE A 89 -1.64 2.38 -7.71
N THR A 90 -2.85 1.82 -7.72
CA THR A 90 -3.46 1.15 -6.58
C THR A 90 -4.20 -0.10 -7.05
N VAL A 91 -4.52 -1.00 -6.11
CA VAL A 91 -5.28 -2.22 -6.42
C VAL A 91 -6.67 -2.09 -5.82
N ALA A 92 -7.69 -2.11 -6.68
CA ALA A 92 -9.09 -2.13 -6.24
C ALA A 92 -9.41 -3.45 -5.52
N ILE A 93 -10.06 -3.35 -4.37
CA ILE A 93 -10.56 -4.47 -3.56
C ILE A 93 -12.05 -4.24 -3.36
N ASP A 94 -12.85 -5.20 -3.78
CA ASP A 94 -14.29 -5.27 -3.53
C ASP A 94 -14.62 -6.71 -3.15
N TYR A 95 -14.33 -7.08 -1.92
CA TYR A 95 -14.49 -8.44 -1.43
C TYR A 95 -14.89 -8.45 0.05
N ALA A 96 -15.85 -9.30 0.40
CA ALA A 96 -16.41 -9.39 1.73
C ALA A 96 -16.88 -8.02 2.24
N ASN A 97 -16.35 -7.56 3.37
CA ASN A 97 -16.70 -6.27 3.98
C ASN A 97 -15.67 -5.17 3.67
N VAL A 98 -14.75 -5.38 2.74
CA VAL A 98 -13.70 -4.42 2.39
C VAL A 98 -13.94 -3.89 0.99
N ARG A 99 -14.26 -2.60 0.89
CA ARG A 99 -14.45 -1.88 -0.37
C ARG A 99 -13.52 -0.68 -0.42
N GLY A 100 -12.59 -0.68 -1.36
CA GLY A 100 -11.63 0.42 -1.50
C GLY A 100 -10.38 0.00 -2.27
N CYS A 101 -9.38 0.86 -2.27
CA CYS A 101 -8.09 0.63 -2.90
C CYS A 101 -7.04 0.22 -1.86
N ARG A 102 -6.28 -0.82 -2.18
CA ARG A 102 -5.11 -1.21 -1.39
C ARG A 102 -3.96 -0.25 -1.66
N ILE A 103 -3.43 0.32 -0.59
CA ILE A 103 -2.30 1.22 -0.60
C ILE A 103 -1.11 0.50 0.02
N SER A 104 -0.05 0.35 -0.76
CA SER A 104 1.12 -0.47 -0.41
C SER A 104 2.41 0.36 -0.57
N PRO A 105 2.65 1.35 0.29
CA PRO A 105 3.91 2.07 0.28
C PRO A 105 5.07 1.13 0.58
N ASN A 106 6.24 1.41 0.04
CA ASN A 106 7.47 0.70 0.38
C ASN A 106 8.41 1.67 1.11
N ILE A 107 9.52 1.16 1.63
CA ILE A 107 10.53 1.96 2.36
C ILE A 107 11.03 3.16 1.54
N PHE A 108 11.00 3.05 0.21
CA PHE A 108 11.41 4.10 -0.74
C PHE A 108 10.37 5.19 -0.94
N THR A 109 9.10 4.91 -0.59
CA THR A 109 8.02 5.87 -0.75
C THR A 109 8.28 7.11 0.10
N THR A 110 8.19 8.27 -0.52
CA THR A 110 8.37 9.55 0.14
C THR A 110 7.08 10.07 0.75
N THR A 111 7.19 10.99 1.68
CA THR A 111 6.02 11.70 2.24
C THR A 111 5.33 12.55 1.19
N ASP A 112 6.06 13.15 0.25
CA ASP A 112 5.51 13.97 -0.83
C ASP A 112 4.63 13.14 -1.79
N GLU A 113 5.02 11.89 -2.07
CA GLU A 113 4.18 10.97 -2.84
C GLU A 113 2.87 10.66 -2.10
N LEU A 114 2.94 10.47 -0.79
CA LEU A 114 1.76 10.23 0.05
C LEU A 114 0.91 11.49 0.22
N ASP A 115 1.50 12.68 0.26
CA ASP A 115 0.77 13.95 0.25
C ASP A 115 -0.05 14.10 -1.05
N ARG A 116 0.56 13.81 -2.20
CA ARG A 116 -0.15 13.80 -3.48
C ARG A 116 -1.30 12.79 -3.50
N PHE A 117 -1.10 11.62 -2.91
CA PHE A 117 -2.16 10.62 -2.76
C PHE A 117 -3.30 11.12 -1.87
N VAL A 118 -3.00 11.68 -0.71
CA VAL A 118 -4.00 12.23 0.23
C VAL A 118 -4.81 13.34 -0.44
N ASP A 119 -4.15 14.25 -1.15
CA ASP A 119 -4.81 15.35 -1.86
C ASP A 119 -5.70 14.86 -3.00
N ALA A 120 -5.26 13.81 -3.72
CA ALA A 120 -6.07 13.17 -4.76
C ALA A 120 -7.35 12.55 -4.16
N VAL A 121 -7.23 11.80 -3.07
CA VAL A 121 -8.39 11.19 -2.39
C VAL A 121 -9.36 12.25 -1.89
N LYS A 122 -8.86 13.33 -1.25
CA LYS A 122 -9.70 14.43 -0.78
C LYS A 122 -10.49 15.09 -1.91
N LYS A 123 -9.87 15.31 -3.06
CA LYS A 123 -10.54 15.88 -4.25
C LYS A 123 -11.61 14.97 -4.83
N MET A 124 -11.44 13.65 -4.72
CA MET A 124 -12.44 12.68 -5.19
C MET A 124 -13.58 12.47 -4.19
N ALA A 125 -13.37 12.79 -2.93
CA ALA A 125 -14.39 12.69 -1.88
C ALA A 125 -15.39 13.85 -1.89
N THR A 126 -15.05 14.96 -2.55
CA THR A 126 -15.88 16.16 -2.72
C THR A 126 -16.86 15.97 -3.86
#